data_98e8a98cc92e91c7b11a7bdd489d5719
#
_entry.id   98e8a98cc92e91c7b11a7bdd489d5719
#
_cell.length_a   1.000
_cell.length_b   1.000
_cell.length_c   1.000
_cell.angle_alpha   90.00
_cell.angle_beta   90.00
_cell.angle_gamma   90.00
#
_symmetry.space_group_name_H-M   'P 1'
#
loop_
_entity.id
_entity.type
_entity.pdbx_description
1 polymer ?
#
loop_
_entity_poly.entity_id
_entity_poly.type
_entity_poly.pdbx_seq_one_letter_code
_entity_poly.pdbx_strand_id
1 'polypeptide(L)'
;RKMQVVYNTCFGELWEDRGDLEDEDSLMARREEYPAELPEGVLVLTAGVDTQDDRMEYEIVGHGHFGETWGIEKGIIMGRPDDDAVWAQLDELVFDRVLRFENGVGLKMSMSFVDEGGHFTQEVRMQCRARLGKKVFCIKGMPGSDKPYTAPPKKQKIIIKQTAVGTCWQYQIGVDSGKEVIMDNLR
;
A
#
# COMPACT_ATOMS: atom_id res chain seq x y z
N ARG A 1 25.80 3.93 13.20
CA ARG A 1 25.31 4.41 14.54
C ARG A 1 26.31 5.31 15.28
N LYS A 2 27.63 5.01 15.35
CA LYS A 2 28.61 5.87 16.06
C LYS A 2 28.81 7.23 15.38
N MET A 3 28.87 7.30 14.05
CA MET A 3 29.02 8.54 13.29
C MET A 3 27.77 9.42 13.40
N GLN A 4 26.59 8.86 13.33
CA GLN A 4 25.31 9.55 13.51
C GLN A 4 25.23 10.30 14.85
N VAL A 5 25.68 9.65 15.94
CA VAL A 5 25.73 10.30 17.27
C VAL A 5 26.70 11.50 17.25
N VAL A 6 27.87 11.37 16.63
CA VAL A 6 28.85 12.45 16.53
C VAL A 6 28.30 13.63 15.73
N TYR A 7 27.69 13.39 14.58
CA TYR A 7 27.09 14.46 13.76
C TYR A 7 25.96 15.17 14.51
N ASN A 8 25.04 14.41 15.10
CA ASN A 8 23.88 15.01 15.78
C ASN A 8 24.23 15.71 17.09
N THR A 9 25.26 15.24 17.83
CA THR A 9 25.60 15.79 19.15
C THR A 9 26.79 16.74 19.16
N CYS A 10 27.81 16.51 18.31
CA CYS A 10 29.02 17.33 18.29
C CYS A 10 28.93 18.44 17.27
N PHE A 11 28.33 18.20 16.11
CA PHE A 11 28.23 19.20 15.04
C PHE A 11 26.86 19.89 15.00
N GLY A 12 25.84 19.35 15.69
CA GLY A 12 24.48 19.90 15.67
C GLY A 12 23.80 19.79 14.29
N GLU A 13 24.34 18.94 13.43
CA GLU A 13 23.82 18.68 12.08
C GLU A 13 22.99 17.40 12.08
N LEU A 14 21.87 17.40 11.36
CA LEU A 14 21.09 16.20 11.14
C LEU A 14 21.93 15.21 10.31
N TRP A 15 22.16 14.02 10.87
CA TRP A 15 22.75 12.93 10.11
C TRP A 15 21.78 12.50 9.01
N GLU A 16 22.11 12.81 7.79
CA GLU A 16 21.47 12.23 6.62
C GLU A 16 22.18 10.91 6.29
N ASP A 17 21.51 9.80 6.48
CA ASP A 17 21.97 8.51 5.97
C ASP A 17 21.72 8.56 4.45
N ARG A 18 22.71 9.07 3.71
CA ARG A 18 22.73 8.98 2.25
C ARG A 18 23.02 7.53 1.89
N GLY A 19 22.04 6.65 2.10
CA GLY A 19 21.99 5.38 1.40
C GLY A 19 21.99 5.64 -0.10
N ASP A 20 22.13 4.62 -0.90
CA ASP A 20 21.99 4.69 -2.37
C ASP A 20 20.57 5.20 -2.72
N LEU A 21 20.37 6.51 -2.58
CA LEU A 21 19.16 7.18 -3.06
C LEU A 21 19.28 7.24 -4.57
N GLU A 22 18.35 6.64 -5.26
CA GLU A 22 18.15 6.90 -6.68
C GLU A 22 17.93 8.40 -6.86
N ASP A 23 18.54 8.95 -7.90
CA ASP A 23 18.40 10.36 -8.24
C ASP A 23 16.95 10.67 -8.61
N GLU A 24 16.35 11.63 -7.90
CA GLU A 24 14.96 12.04 -8.11
C GLU A 24 14.71 12.47 -9.56
N ASP A 25 15.68 13.17 -10.18
CA ASP A 25 15.62 13.60 -11.57
C ASP A 25 15.57 12.40 -12.52
N SER A 26 16.33 11.34 -12.21
CA SER A 26 16.32 10.08 -12.98
C SER A 26 14.94 9.37 -12.90
N LEU A 27 14.30 9.35 -11.74
CA LEU A 27 12.96 8.78 -11.57
C LEU A 27 11.91 9.63 -12.28
N MET A 28 12.01 10.95 -12.19
CA MET A 28 11.10 11.86 -12.90
C MET A 28 11.22 11.73 -14.43
N ALA A 29 12.40 11.46 -14.95
CA ALA A 29 12.63 11.25 -16.39
C ALA A 29 11.96 9.97 -16.93
N ARG A 30 11.65 9.00 -16.09
CA ARG A 30 10.91 7.77 -16.44
C ARG A 30 9.39 7.95 -16.46
N ARG A 31 8.89 9.13 -16.11
CA ARG A 31 7.46 9.41 -16.09
C ARG A 31 6.90 9.34 -17.50
N GLU A 32 5.83 8.56 -17.66
CA GLU A 32 5.12 8.37 -18.90
C GLU A 32 3.81 9.15 -18.92
N GLU A 33 3.42 9.62 -20.09
CA GLU A 33 2.08 10.13 -20.39
C GLU A 33 1.38 9.17 -21.35
N TYR A 34 0.16 8.80 -21.07
CA TYR A 34 -0.65 7.92 -21.90
C TYR A 34 -2.08 8.45 -22.06
N PRO A 35 -2.77 8.14 -23.18
CA PRO A 35 -4.02 8.81 -23.57
C PRO A 35 -5.27 8.29 -22.84
N ALA A 36 -5.13 7.35 -21.91
CA ALA A 36 -6.25 6.70 -21.23
C ALA A 36 -5.99 6.59 -19.72
N GLU A 37 -6.93 6.03 -18.95
CA GLU A 37 -6.71 5.74 -17.53
C GLU A 37 -5.67 4.63 -17.32
N LEU A 38 -5.54 3.71 -18.30
CA LEU A 38 -4.59 2.61 -18.26
C LEU A 38 -3.66 2.65 -19.48
N PRO A 39 -2.32 2.51 -19.29
CA PRO A 39 -1.39 2.27 -20.37
C PRO A 39 -1.58 0.87 -20.97
N GLU A 40 -1.24 0.72 -22.25
CA GLU A 40 -1.18 -0.60 -22.90
C GLU A 40 -0.24 -1.53 -22.14
N GLY A 41 -0.42 -2.69 -21.91
CA GLY A 41 0.47 -3.62 -21.19
C GLY A 41 0.05 -3.89 -19.77
N VAL A 42 -0.83 -3.10 -19.17
CA VAL A 42 -1.41 -3.41 -17.87
C VAL A 42 -2.34 -4.63 -17.99
N LEU A 43 -2.07 -5.66 -17.22
CA LEU A 43 -2.84 -6.91 -17.21
C LEU A 43 -3.65 -7.09 -15.95
N VAL A 44 -3.16 -6.53 -14.83
CA VAL A 44 -3.74 -6.68 -13.50
C VAL A 44 -3.65 -5.36 -12.75
N LEU A 45 -4.69 -5.02 -12.01
CA LEU A 45 -4.71 -3.87 -11.10
C LEU A 45 -4.72 -4.35 -9.65
N THR A 46 -3.89 -3.72 -8.83
CA THR A 46 -3.92 -3.85 -7.38
C THR A 46 -4.01 -2.49 -6.72
N ALA A 47 -4.49 -2.45 -5.48
CA ALA A 47 -4.48 -1.22 -4.70
C ALA A 47 -3.89 -1.46 -3.32
N GLY A 48 -3.09 -0.50 -2.86
CA GLY A 48 -2.62 -0.37 -1.48
C GLY A 48 -3.33 0.79 -0.79
N VAL A 49 -3.69 0.62 0.46
CA VAL A 49 -4.31 1.67 1.29
C VAL A 49 -3.58 1.74 2.62
N ASP A 50 -3.04 2.89 2.92
CA ASP A 50 -2.46 3.23 4.23
C ASP A 50 -3.50 3.94 5.10
N THR A 51 -3.62 3.53 6.37
CA THR A 51 -4.60 4.11 7.30
C THR A 51 -3.90 5.00 8.31
N GLN A 52 -4.31 6.27 8.33
CA GLN A 52 -3.88 7.28 9.31
C GLN A 52 -5.02 7.60 10.28
N ASP A 53 -4.75 8.44 11.29
CA ASP A 53 -5.76 8.79 12.30
C ASP A 53 -6.90 9.66 11.73
N ASP A 54 -6.65 10.41 10.67
CA ASP A 54 -7.53 11.43 10.09
C ASP A 54 -7.80 11.26 8.60
N ARG A 55 -7.19 10.25 7.95
CA ARG A 55 -7.31 10.02 6.51
C ARG A 55 -6.92 8.60 6.12
N MET A 56 -7.25 8.23 4.91
CA MET A 56 -6.71 7.07 4.20
C MET A 56 -6.00 7.53 2.93
N GLU A 57 -4.80 7.02 2.70
CA GLU A 57 -4.04 7.25 1.48
C GLU A 57 -4.07 5.98 0.63
N TYR A 58 -4.40 6.09 -0.65
CA TYR A 58 -4.43 4.94 -1.54
C TYR A 58 -3.54 5.13 -2.75
N GLU A 59 -3.06 4.02 -3.27
CA GLU A 59 -2.35 3.95 -4.54
C GLU A 59 -2.86 2.76 -5.35
N ILE A 60 -3.14 3.01 -6.63
CA ILE A 60 -3.50 1.99 -7.62
C ILE A 60 -2.29 1.72 -8.48
N VAL A 61 -1.93 0.44 -8.61
CA VAL A 61 -0.78 -0.01 -9.38
C VAL A 61 -1.24 -0.99 -10.47
N GLY A 62 -0.82 -0.71 -11.69
CA GLY A 62 -0.93 -1.63 -12.82
C GLY A 62 0.27 -2.56 -12.87
N HIS A 63 0.04 -3.82 -13.20
CA HIS A 63 1.08 -4.83 -13.37
C HIS A 63 1.00 -5.44 -14.77
N GLY A 64 2.14 -5.53 -15.44
CA GLY A 64 2.31 -6.11 -16.78
C GLY A 64 3.13 -7.39 -16.76
N HIS A 65 3.66 -7.72 -17.93
CA HIS A 65 4.57 -8.85 -18.10
C HIS A 65 5.94 -8.56 -17.46
N PHE A 66 6.64 -9.59 -17.06
CA PHE A 66 8.04 -9.56 -16.62
C PHE A 66 8.32 -8.64 -15.42
N GLY A 67 7.30 -8.37 -14.58
CA GLY A 67 7.45 -7.53 -13.41
C GLY A 67 7.35 -6.02 -13.67
N GLU A 68 6.97 -5.62 -14.88
CA GLU A 68 6.69 -4.22 -15.19
C GLU A 68 5.51 -3.69 -14.37
N THR A 69 5.62 -2.48 -13.88
CA THR A 69 4.58 -1.84 -13.05
C THR A 69 4.40 -0.37 -13.41
N TRP A 70 3.17 0.13 -13.25
CA TRP A 70 2.80 1.53 -13.42
C TRP A 70 2.07 2.04 -12.19
N GLY A 71 2.50 3.16 -11.64
CA GLY A 71 1.72 3.93 -10.68
C GLY A 71 0.57 4.62 -11.44
N ILE A 72 -0.64 4.09 -11.31
CA ILE A 72 -1.79 4.58 -12.07
C ILE A 72 -2.41 5.80 -11.40
N GLU A 73 -2.68 5.71 -10.12
CA GLU A 73 -3.31 6.80 -9.37
C GLU A 73 -2.93 6.72 -7.90
N LYS A 74 -2.74 7.88 -7.31
CA LYS A 74 -2.59 8.05 -5.87
C LYS A 74 -3.58 9.10 -5.37
N GLY A 75 -4.22 8.85 -4.24
CA GLY A 75 -5.20 9.77 -3.68
C GLY A 75 -5.30 9.71 -2.17
N ILE A 76 -6.02 10.67 -1.62
CA ILE A 76 -6.26 10.83 -0.18
C ILE A 76 -7.76 10.98 0.04
N ILE A 77 -8.30 10.22 0.99
CA ILE A 77 -9.67 10.35 1.48
C ILE A 77 -9.58 10.85 2.92
N MET A 78 -10.07 12.06 3.15
CA MET A 78 -10.08 12.65 4.48
C MET A 78 -11.19 12.03 5.33
N GLY A 79 -10.87 11.73 6.57
CA GLY A 79 -11.79 11.16 7.56
C GLY A 79 -11.17 9.97 8.29
N ARG A 80 -11.80 9.60 9.40
CA ARG A 80 -11.28 8.56 10.29
C ARG A 80 -11.62 7.16 9.75
N PRO A 81 -10.74 6.17 9.97
CA PRO A 81 -11.00 4.77 9.58
C PRO A 81 -12.18 4.08 10.29
N ASP A 82 -12.74 4.67 11.34
CA ASP A 82 -13.96 4.20 12.00
C ASP A 82 -15.25 4.82 11.42
N ASP A 83 -15.14 5.67 10.40
CA ASP A 83 -16.28 6.27 9.68
C ASP A 83 -16.61 5.44 8.43
N ASP A 84 -17.81 4.89 8.38
CA ASP A 84 -18.30 4.11 7.23
C ASP A 84 -18.35 4.94 5.94
N ALA A 85 -18.48 6.28 6.02
CA ALA A 85 -18.48 7.15 4.84
C ALA A 85 -17.12 7.16 4.13
N VAL A 86 -16.02 7.04 4.86
CA VAL A 86 -14.66 6.92 4.30
C VAL A 86 -14.50 5.63 3.52
N TRP A 87 -15.03 4.54 4.05
CA TRP A 87 -15.01 3.24 3.36
C TRP A 87 -15.93 3.20 2.14
N ALA A 88 -17.07 3.91 2.17
CA ALA A 88 -17.92 4.06 1.00
C ALA A 88 -17.20 4.82 -0.13
N GLN A 89 -16.42 5.85 0.19
CA GLN A 89 -15.57 6.54 -0.78
C GLN A 89 -14.47 5.63 -1.32
N LEU A 90 -13.83 4.80 -0.48
CA LEU A 90 -12.86 3.79 -0.95
C LEU A 90 -13.50 2.75 -1.86
N ASP A 91 -14.73 2.32 -1.58
CA ASP A 91 -15.47 1.44 -2.48
C ASP A 91 -15.65 2.09 -3.86
N GLU A 92 -16.09 3.34 -3.92
CA GLU A 92 -16.34 4.07 -5.17
C GLU A 92 -15.03 4.37 -5.93
N LEU A 93 -14.04 4.94 -5.26
CA LEU A 93 -12.82 5.44 -5.90
C LEU A 93 -11.81 4.34 -6.22
N VAL A 94 -11.85 3.22 -5.49
CA VAL A 94 -10.83 2.17 -5.60
C VAL A 94 -11.44 0.80 -5.87
N PHE A 95 -12.18 0.22 -4.92
CA PHE A 95 -12.48 -1.23 -4.95
C PHE A 95 -13.50 -1.64 -6.03
N ASP A 96 -14.47 -0.79 -6.34
CA ASP A 96 -15.51 -1.06 -7.35
C ASP A 96 -15.24 -0.38 -8.69
N ARG A 97 -14.22 0.47 -8.73
CA ARG A 97 -13.87 1.25 -9.94
C ARG A 97 -13.42 0.34 -11.09
N VAL A 98 -13.78 0.77 -12.29
CA VAL A 98 -13.34 0.18 -13.54
C VAL A 98 -12.49 1.22 -14.26
N LEU A 99 -11.20 0.96 -14.39
CA LEU A 99 -10.27 1.79 -15.16
C LEU A 99 -10.17 1.28 -16.60
N ARG A 100 -10.07 2.19 -17.57
CA ARG A 100 -10.22 1.86 -18.98
C ARG A 100 -8.97 2.15 -19.80
N PHE A 101 -8.73 1.27 -20.77
CA PHE A 101 -7.79 1.49 -21.86
C PHE A 101 -8.40 2.42 -22.91
N GLU A 102 -7.59 2.93 -23.83
CA GLU A 102 -8.02 3.76 -24.95
C GLU A 102 -9.09 3.09 -25.82
N ASN A 103 -9.02 1.78 -25.99
CA ASN A 103 -10.00 0.99 -26.73
C ASN A 103 -11.33 0.75 -26.00
N GLY A 104 -11.51 1.33 -24.78
CA GLY A 104 -12.70 1.22 -23.94
C GLY A 104 -12.81 -0.05 -23.11
N VAL A 105 -11.94 -1.02 -23.28
CA VAL A 105 -11.87 -2.21 -22.40
C VAL A 105 -11.45 -1.76 -21.01
N GLY A 106 -12.07 -2.32 -19.96
CA GLY A 106 -11.81 -1.92 -18.59
C GLY A 106 -11.32 -3.07 -17.70
N LEU A 107 -10.48 -2.72 -16.73
CA LEU A 107 -10.03 -3.60 -15.67
C LEU A 107 -10.60 -3.16 -14.31
N LYS A 108 -10.92 -4.14 -13.47
CA LYS A 108 -11.25 -3.94 -12.05
C LYS A 108 -10.05 -4.29 -11.18
N MET A 109 -10.07 -3.80 -9.93
CA MET A 109 -9.09 -4.24 -8.94
C MET A 109 -9.15 -5.76 -8.79
N SER A 110 -8.03 -6.42 -8.99
CA SER A 110 -7.89 -7.86 -8.80
C SER A 110 -7.70 -8.22 -7.35
N MET A 111 -7.05 -7.35 -6.60
CA MET A 111 -6.80 -7.49 -5.16
C MET A 111 -6.45 -6.14 -4.57
N SER A 112 -6.87 -5.91 -3.32
CA SER A 112 -6.54 -4.69 -2.59
C SER A 112 -6.08 -5.02 -1.18
N PHE A 113 -5.15 -4.23 -0.67
CA PHE A 113 -4.55 -4.40 0.64
C PHE A 113 -4.70 -3.13 1.47
N VAL A 114 -5.13 -3.27 2.72
CA VAL A 114 -5.30 -2.15 3.65
C VAL A 114 -4.41 -2.39 4.87
N ASP A 115 -3.53 -1.43 5.17
CA ASP A 115 -2.70 -1.52 6.35
C ASP A 115 -3.56 -1.41 7.62
N GLU A 116 -3.42 -2.40 8.50
CA GLU A 116 -4.10 -2.45 9.79
C GLU A 116 -3.22 -1.89 10.93
N GLY A 117 -2.09 -1.28 10.59
CA GLY A 117 -1.23 -0.61 11.56
C GLY A 117 -1.96 0.54 12.28
N GLY A 118 -1.42 0.95 13.42
CA GLY A 118 -1.97 2.10 14.16
C GLY A 118 -3.19 1.80 15.02
N HIS A 119 -4.02 2.83 15.25
CA HIS A 119 -5.07 2.83 16.29
C HIS A 119 -6.36 2.12 15.86
N PHE A 120 -6.62 1.99 14.56
CA PHE A 120 -7.88 1.48 14.01
C PHE A 120 -7.84 0.02 13.54
N THR A 121 -6.94 -0.79 14.11
CA THR A 121 -6.74 -2.19 13.70
C THR A 121 -8.03 -3.00 13.62
N GLN A 122 -8.94 -2.88 14.59
CA GLN A 122 -10.16 -3.70 14.63
C GLN A 122 -11.18 -3.24 13.59
N GLU A 123 -11.30 -1.96 13.38
CA GLU A 123 -12.14 -1.32 12.38
C GLU A 123 -11.71 -1.75 10.97
N VAL A 124 -10.41 -1.64 10.66
CA VAL A 124 -9.84 -2.11 9.39
C VAL A 124 -10.11 -3.60 9.17
N ARG A 125 -9.93 -4.44 10.19
CA ARG A 125 -10.24 -5.88 10.11
C ARG A 125 -11.71 -6.15 9.81
N MET A 126 -12.64 -5.42 10.43
CA MET A 126 -14.07 -5.54 10.16
C MET A 126 -14.40 -5.16 8.73
N GLN A 127 -13.89 -4.04 8.28
CA GLN A 127 -14.16 -3.50 6.94
C GLN A 127 -13.56 -4.38 5.83
N CYS A 128 -12.34 -4.88 6.01
CA CYS A 128 -11.74 -5.84 5.09
C CYS A 128 -12.53 -7.17 5.06
N ARG A 129 -12.99 -7.67 6.22
CA ARG A 129 -13.85 -8.86 6.27
C ARG A 129 -15.15 -8.66 5.50
N ALA A 130 -15.81 -7.51 5.64
CA ALA A 130 -17.03 -7.18 4.92
C ALA A 130 -16.81 -7.15 3.40
N ARG A 131 -15.59 -6.80 2.96
CA ARG A 131 -15.19 -6.67 1.55
C ARG A 131 -14.39 -7.88 1.02
N LEU A 132 -14.40 -9.00 1.72
CA LEU A 132 -13.68 -10.20 1.28
C LEU A 132 -14.11 -10.67 -0.13
N GLY A 133 -15.37 -10.50 -0.49
CA GLY A 133 -15.89 -10.79 -1.83
C GLY A 133 -15.27 -9.92 -2.94
N LYS A 134 -14.77 -8.73 -2.60
CA LYS A 134 -14.01 -7.82 -3.47
C LYS A 134 -12.50 -8.09 -3.41
N LYS A 135 -12.06 -9.12 -2.68
CA LYS A 135 -10.64 -9.45 -2.44
C LYS A 135 -9.87 -8.32 -1.76
N VAL A 136 -10.48 -7.66 -0.77
CA VAL A 136 -9.83 -6.69 0.10
C VAL A 136 -9.31 -7.40 1.35
N PHE A 137 -8.02 -7.26 1.63
CA PHE A 137 -7.33 -7.96 2.71
C PHE A 137 -6.58 -6.97 3.60
N CYS A 138 -6.42 -7.35 4.87
CA CYS A 138 -5.53 -6.62 5.77
C CYS A 138 -4.08 -6.98 5.48
N ILE A 139 -3.19 -5.98 5.59
CA ILE A 139 -1.75 -6.19 5.68
C ILE A 139 -1.20 -5.66 6.99
N LYS A 140 -0.06 -6.17 7.38
CA LYS A 140 0.72 -5.66 8.51
C LYS A 140 2.21 -5.71 8.19
N GLY A 141 2.86 -4.55 8.28
CA GLY A 141 4.31 -4.42 8.18
C GLY A 141 5.01 -5.10 9.37
N MET A 142 6.00 -5.91 9.09
CA MET A 142 6.85 -6.59 10.06
C MET A 142 8.28 -6.08 9.92
N PRO A 143 8.84 -5.39 10.92
CA PRO A 143 10.22 -4.94 10.87
C PRO A 143 11.19 -6.10 11.03
N GLY A 144 12.38 -5.98 10.50
CA GLY A 144 13.48 -6.91 10.61
C GLY A 144 13.89 -7.52 9.26
N SER A 145 15.20 -7.52 9.01
CA SER A 145 15.79 -8.02 7.77
C SER A 145 15.69 -9.54 7.59
N ASP A 146 15.30 -10.25 8.65
CA ASP A 146 15.06 -11.71 8.65
C ASP A 146 13.66 -12.10 8.18
N LYS A 147 12.80 -11.12 7.91
CA LYS A 147 11.42 -11.37 7.49
C LYS A 147 11.34 -11.52 5.98
N PRO A 148 10.66 -12.57 5.46
CA PRO A 148 10.42 -12.67 4.03
C PRO A 148 9.53 -11.51 3.56
N TYR A 149 9.70 -11.09 2.30
CA TYR A 149 8.91 -10.01 1.73
C TYR A 149 7.41 -10.25 1.90
N THR A 150 6.94 -11.45 1.60
CA THR A 150 5.55 -11.84 1.87
C THR A 150 5.50 -13.23 2.51
N ALA A 151 4.47 -13.48 3.31
CA ALA A 151 4.16 -14.78 3.87
C ALA A 151 2.70 -15.17 3.58
N PRO A 152 2.36 -16.47 3.60
CA PRO A 152 0.97 -16.90 3.46
C PRO A 152 0.06 -16.18 4.46
N PRO A 153 -1.18 -15.80 4.04
CA PRO A 153 -2.08 -15.06 4.90
C PRO A 153 -2.50 -15.91 6.12
N LYS A 154 -2.71 -15.23 7.23
CA LYS A 154 -3.17 -15.82 8.48
C LYS A 154 -4.52 -15.25 8.88
N LYS A 155 -5.35 -16.08 9.52
CA LYS A 155 -6.59 -15.59 10.14
C LYS A 155 -6.28 -14.84 11.42
N GLN A 156 -6.70 -13.59 11.49
CA GLN A 156 -6.62 -12.73 12.67
C GLN A 156 -7.99 -12.55 13.30
N LYS A 157 -8.04 -12.56 14.63
CA LYS A 157 -9.28 -12.32 15.37
C LYS A 157 -9.66 -10.84 15.28
N ILE A 158 -10.96 -10.59 15.15
CA ILE A 158 -11.57 -9.27 15.32
C ILE A 158 -12.13 -9.21 16.72
N ILE A 159 -11.67 -8.24 17.52
CA ILE A 159 -12.02 -8.14 18.93
C ILE A 159 -12.72 -6.80 19.16
N ILE A 160 -13.97 -6.85 19.65
CA ILE A 160 -14.74 -5.68 20.05
C ILE A 160 -15.12 -5.85 21.51
N LYS A 161 -14.85 -4.85 22.34
CA LYS A 161 -15.14 -4.88 23.80
C LYS A 161 -14.69 -6.20 24.44
N GLN A 162 -13.45 -6.63 24.14
CA GLN A 162 -12.81 -7.86 24.64
C GLN A 162 -13.46 -9.19 24.15
N THR A 163 -14.42 -9.12 23.24
CA THR A 163 -15.07 -10.30 22.66
C THR A 163 -14.65 -10.51 21.23
N ALA A 164 -14.29 -11.74 20.87
CA ALA A 164 -13.99 -12.10 19.48
C ALA A 164 -15.30 -12.20 18.69
N VAL A 165 -15.48 -11.30 17.71
CA VAL A 165 -16.70 -11.23 16.87
C VAL A 165 -16.51 -11.84 15.49
N GLY A 166 -15.31 -12.29 15.17
CA GLY A 166 -15.00 -12.93 13.89
C GLY A 166 -13.51 -12.99 13.59
N THR A 167 -13.20 -13.26 12.33
CA THR A 167 -11.83 -13.28 11.82
C THR A 167 -11.74 -12.61 10.45
N CYS A 168 -10.57 -12.03 10.13
CA CYS A 168 -10.19 -11.57 8.81
C CYS A 168 -8.92 -12.26 8.34
N TRP A 169 -8.64 -12.20 7.04
CA TRP A 169 -7.36 -12.61 6.48
C TRP A 169 -6.36 -11.45 6.51
N GLN A 170 -5.18 -11.70 7.04
CA GLN A 170 -4.07 -10.73 7.13
C GLN A 170 -2.85 -11.31 6.42
N TYR A 171 -2.23 -10.50 5.56
CA TYR A 171 -0.90 -10.75 5.02
C TYR A 171 0.14 -10.04 5.87
N GLN A 172 1.27 -10.70 6.12
CA GLN A 172 2.44 -10.10 6.75
C GLN A 172 3.47 -9.74 5.69
N ILE A 173 3.95 -8.51 5.72
CA ILE A 173 4.90 -7.95 4.77
C ILE A 173 6.21 -7.65 5.51
N GLY A 174 7.32 -8.24 5.07
CA GLY A 174 8.65 -7.87 5.55
C GLY A 174 9.03 -6.50 5.02
N VAL A 175 9.04 -5.49 5.90
CA VAL A 175 9.24 -4.08 5.49
C VAL A 175 10.62 -3.87 4.90
N ASP A 176 11.66 -4.41 5.54
CA ASP A 176 13.05 -4.22 5.10
C ASP A 176 13.29 -4.96 3.77
N SER A 177 12.88 -6.24 3.68
CA SER A 177 12.97 -7.01 2.43
C SER A 177 12.14 -6.39 1.29
N GLY A 178 10.96 -5.82 1.60
CA GLY A 178 10.14 -5.12 0.61
C GLY A 178 10.82 -3.88 0.06
N LYS A 179 11.43 -3.07 0.92
CA LYS A 179 12.22 -1.89 0.52
C LYS A 179 13.40 -2.28 -0.36
N GLU A 180 14.14 -3.34 0.00
CA GLU A 180 15.25 -3.85 -0.81
C GLU A 180 14.78 -4.23 -2.22
N VAL A 181 13.68 -4.98 -2.36
CA VAL A 181 13.12 -5.36 -3.66
C VAL A 181 12.72 -4.12 -4.50
N ILE A 182 12.09 -3.12 -3.87
CA ILE A 182 11.72 -1.88 -4.56
C ILE A 182 12.97 -1.13 -5.04
N MET A 183 13.97 -0.96 -4.16
CA MET A 183 15.20 -0.25 -4.51
C MET A 183 16.00 -0.97 -5.60
N ASP A 184 16.03 -2.31 -5.58
CA ASP A 184 16.71 -3.09 -6.63
C ASP A 184 16.00 -2.97 -7.99
N ASN A 185 14.68 -2.85 -8.00
CA ASN A 185 13.91 -2.64 -9.24
C ASN A 185 14.02 -1.22 -9.80
N LEU A 186 14.38 -0.24 -8.97
CA LEU A 186 14.55 1.15 -9.40
C LEU A 186 15.93 1.41 -10.05
N ARG A 187 16.92 0.56 -9.77
CA ARG A 187 18.28 0.61 -10.33
C ARG A 187 18.32 0.02 -11.75
#